data_270f540801464e1dbbc8168b7f708985
#
_entry.id   270f540801464e1dbbc8168b7f708985
#
_cell.length_a   1.000
_cell.length_b   1.000
_cell.length_c   1.000
_cell.angle_alpha   90.00
_cell.angle_beta   90.00
_cell.angle_gamma   90.00
#
_symmetry.space_group_name_H-M   'P 1'
#
loop_
_entity.id
_entity.type
_entity.pdbx_description
1 polymer ?
#
loop_
_entity_poly.entity_id
_entity_poly.type
_entity_poly.pdbx_seq_one_letter_code
_entity_poly.pdbx_strand_id
1 'polypeptide(L)'
;KEEAENIAKEFLEKVGMAAYINAKPRQLSGGQKQRVAIARALSMEPDVLLFDEPTSALDPEMVNEVLETMKSLAHTGLTMIVVTHEMGFAKEVSDRVVFMDKGVIAEEGTPEQIFENPQVDRTKEFLGRVLK
;
A
#
# COMPACT_ATOMS: atom_id res chain seq x y z
N LYS A 1 -9.44 27.30 -11.83
CA LYS A 1 -10.24 26.13 -12.20
C LYS A 1 -9.47 25.20 -13.13
N GLU A 2 -8.94 25.72 -14.22
CA GLU A 2 -8.16 24.94 -15.18
C GLU A 2 -6.91 24.33 -14.53
N GLU A 3 -6.22 25.10 -13.70
CA GLU A 3 -5.04 24.63 -12.97
C GLU A 3 -5.39 23.50 -12.00
N ALA A 4 -6.53 23.63 -11.29
CA ALA A 4 -6.97 22.60 -10.36
C ALA A 4 -7.33 21.30 -11.10
N GLU A 5 -7.96 21.41 -12.27
CA GLU A 5 -8.28 20.25 -13.10
C GLU A 5 -7.02 19.55 -13.61
N ASN A 6 -5.99 20.32 -13.99
CA ASN A 6 -4.72 19.77 -14.46
C ASN A 6 -3.98 19.03 -13.34
N ILE A 7 -4.00 19.59 -12.12
CA ILE A 7 -3.39 18.96 -10.96
C ILE A 7 -4.11 17.66 -10.62
N ALA A 8 -5.44 17.67 -10.59
CA ALA A 8 -6.23 16.48 -10.33
C ALA A 8 -5.94 15.39 -11.34
N LYS A 9 -5.84 15.76 -12.61
CA LYS A 9 -5.55 14.82 -13.69
C LYS A 9 -4.16 14.20 -13.51
N GLU A 10 -3.17 14.99 -13.12
CA GLU A 10 -1.82 14.50 -12.86
C GLU A 10 -1.80 13.43 -11.77
N PHE A 11 -2.51 13.67 -10.66
CA PHE A 11 -2.56 12.69 -9.57
C PHE A 11 -3.34 11.43 -9.96
N LEU A 12 -4.38 11.55 -10.77
CA LEU A 12 -5.09 10.38 -11.28
C LEU A 12 -4.22 9.55 -12.22
N GLU A 13 -3.37 10.19 -13.01
CA GLU A 13 -2.41 9.49 -13.86
C GLU A 13 -1.41 8.67 -13.04
N LYS A 14 -0.97 9.19 -11.90
CA LYS A 14 -0.03 8.50 -11.01
C LYS A 14 -0.58 7.18 -10.47
N VAL A 15 -1.88 7.06 -10.35
CA VAL A 15 -2.53 5.84 -9.86
C VAL A 15 -3.22 5.04 -10.98
N GLY A 16 -2.99 5.41 -12.25
CA GLY A 16 -3.55 4.71 -13.38
C GLY A 16 -5.05 4.93 -13.60
N MET A 17 -5.58 6.05 -13.12
CA MET A 17 -7.01 6.33 -13.18
C MET A 17 -7.39 7.52 -14.08
N ALA A 18 -6.47 7.98 -14.94
CA ALA A 18 -6.73 9.13 -15.80
C ALA A 18 -7.97 8.95 -16.70
N ALA A 19 -8.22 7.72 -17.18
CA ALA A 19 -9.36 7.42 -18.03
C ALA A 19 -10.70 7.57 -17.32
N TYR A 20 -10.70 7.61 -15.99
CA TYR A 20 -11.91 7.66 -15.18
C TYR A 20 -12.21 9.04 -14.59
N ILE A 21 -11.55 10.09 -15.10
CA ILE A 21 -11.67 11.44 -14.54
C ILE A 21 -13.11 11.95 -14.46
N ASN A 22 -13.97 11.53 -15.38
CA ASN A 22 -15.36 11.92 -15.40
C ASN A 22 -16.31 10.88 -14.80
N ALA A 23 -15.78 9.77 -14.30
CA ALA A 23 -16.59 8.73 -13.69
C ALA A 23 -17.08 9.16 -12.30
N LYS A 24 -18.24 8.69 -11.93
CA LYS A 24 -18.77 8.91 -10.58
C LYS A 24 -18.34 7.74 -9.68
N PRO A 25 -18.19 7.97 -8.36
CA PRO A 25 -17.74 6.90 -7.45
C PRO A 25 -18.52 5.60 -7.61
N ARG A 26 -19.83 5.66 -7.81
CA ARG A 26 -20.67 4.46 -7.96
C ARG A 26 -20.35 3.64 -9.21
N GLN A 27 -19.62 4.20 -10.17
CA GLN A 27 -19.25 3.55 -11.41
C GLN A 27 -17.90 2.83 -11.31
N LEU A 28 -17.22 2.96 -10.17
CA LEU A 28 -15.90 2.42 -9.97
C LEU A 28 -15.92 1.11 -9.18
N SER A 29 -15.00 0.20 -9.50
CA SER A 29 -14.78 -1.01 -8.70
C SER A 29 -14.17 -0.63 -7.34
N GLY A 30 -14.16 -1.57 -6.39
CA GLY A 30 -13.52 -1.34 -5.09
C GLY A 30 -12.05 -0.98 -5.21
N GLY A 31 -11.31 -1.67 -6.08
CA GLY A 31 -9.90 -1.37 -6.33
C GLY A 31 -9.69 -0.01 -6.97
N GLN A 32 -10.58 0.38 -7.89
CA GLN A 32 -10.53 1.70 -8.53
C GLN A 32 -10.82 2.79 -7.51
N LYS A 33 -11.80 2.61 -6.65
CA LYS A 33 -12.09 3.56 -5.56
C LYS A 33 -10.89 3.72 -4.64
N GLN A 34 -10.21 2.62 -4.34
CA GLN A 34 -9.03 2.66 -3.48
C GLN A 34 -7.89 3.43 -4.14
N ARG A 35 -7.67 3.24 -5.44
CA ARG A 35 -6.65 4.01 -6.16
C ARG A 35 -6.98 5.50 -6.19
N VAL A 36 -8.24 5.87 -6.35
CA VAL A 36 -8.67 7.27 -6.28
C VAL A 36 -8.43 7.84 -4.87
N ALA A 37 -8.69 7.05 -3.84
CA ALA A 37 -8.41 7.46 -2.46
C ALA A 37 -6.91 7.73 -2.26
N ILE A 38 -6.05 6.90 -2.86
CA ILE A 38 -4.60 7.13 -2.81
C ILE A 38 -4.24 8.43 -3.53
N ALA A 39 -4.79 8.66 -4.73
CA ALA A 39 -4.56 9.90 -5.47
C ALA A 39 -4.98 11.13 -4.67
N ARG A 40 -6.11 11.03 -3.98
CA ARG A 40 -6.62 12.11 -3.13
C ARG A 40 -5.63 12.43 -2.00
N ALA A 41 -5.10 11.41 -1.35
CA ALA A 41 -4.10 11.59 -0.30
C ALA A 41 -2.81 12.21 -0.86
N LEU A 42 -2.36 11.74 -2.02
CA LEU A 42 -1.16 12.27 -2.69
C LEU A 42 -1.31 13.74 -3.08
N SER A 43 -2.53 14.17 -3.41
CA SER A 43 -2.77 15.55 -3.84
C SER A 43 -2.50 16.58 -2.74
N MET A 44 -2.40 16.14 -1.50
CA MET A 44 -2.02 16.99 -0.36
C MET A 44 -0.51 17.16 -0.25
N GLU A 45 0.26 16.50 -1.12
CA GLU A 45 1.73 16.51 -1.14
C GLU A 45 2.32 16.18 0.23
N PRO A 46 1.96 15.02 0.80
CA PRO A 46 2.41 14.65 2.15
C PRO A 46 3.89 14.25 2.17
N ASP A 47 4.53 14.45 3.31
CA ASP A 47 5.89 13.95 3.55
C ASP A 47 5.85 12.45 3.86
N VAL A 48 4.78 12.00 4.53
CA VAL A 48 4.58 10.59 4.88
C VAL A 48 3.15 10.19 4.53
N LEU A 49 3.00 9.07 3.85
CA LEU A 49 1.69 8.52 3.50
C LEU A 49 1.46 7.24 4.29
N LEU A 50 0.31 7.17 4.96
CA LEU A 50 -0.06 6.04 5.81
C LEU A 50 -1.11 5.17 5.12
N PHE A 51 -0.88 3.86 5.09
CA PHE A 51 -1.84 2.88 4.57
C PHE A 51 -2.21 1.91 5.68
N ASP A 52 -3.49 1.79 5.96
CA ASP A 52 -3.98 0.86 6.97
C ASP A 52 -4.81 -0.23 6.30
N GLU A 53 -4.17 -1.36 6.04
CA GLU A 53 -4.78 -2.52 5.38
C GLU A 53 -5.53 -2.15 4.10
N PRO A 54 -4.83 -1.55 3.11
CA PRO A 54 -5.50 -0.98 1.92
C PRO A 54 -6.20 -2.00 1.03
N THR A 55 -5.91 -3.29 1.17
CA THR A 55 -6.51 -4.34 0.35
C THR A 55 -7.46 -5.27 1.11
N SER A 56 -7.64 -5.08 2.42
CA SER A 56 -8.40 -6.02 3.27
C SER A 56 -9.87 -6.15 2.89
N ALA A 57 -10.48 -5.09 2.37
CA ALA A 57 -11.90 -5.09 2.00
C ALA A 57 -12.13 -5.37 0.51
N LEU A 58 -11.09 -5.75 -0.23
CA LEU A 58 -11.18 -5.95 -1.67
C LEU A 58 -11.26 -7.43 -2.05
N ASP A 59 -11.96 -7.71 -3.15
CA ASP A 59 -11.92 -9.03 -3.77
C ASP A 59 -10.49 -9.33 -4.25
N PRO A 60 -10.07 -10.61 -4.24
CA PRO A 60 -8.71 -10.98 -4.68
C PRO A 60 -8.32 -10.45 -6.05
N GLU A 61 -9.29 -10.34 -6.97
CA GLU A 61 -9.04 -9.82 -8.32
C GLU A 61 -8.59 -8.36 -8.32
N MET A 62 -9.01 -7.59 -7.31
CA MET A 62 -8.73 -6.16 -7.22
C MET A 62 -7.46 -5.85 -6.43
N VAL A 63 -7.00 -6.81 -5.63
CA VAL A 63 -5.85 -6.62 -4.74
C VAL A 63 -4.59 -6.24 -5.52
N ASN A 64 -4.29 -6.97 -6.60
CA ASN A 64 -3.07 -6.74 -7.36
C ASN A 64 -2.98 -5.34 -7.96
N GLU A 65 -4.09 -4.80 -8.44
CA GLU A 65 -4.11 -3.45 -9.02
C GLU A 65 -3.68 -2.39 -7.99
N VAL A 66 -4.18 -2.53 -6.76
CA VAL A 66 -3.85 -1.60 -5.67
C VAL A 66 -2.39 -1.79 -5.26
N LEU A 67 -1.93 -3.03 -5.11
CA LEU A 67 -0.54 -3.31 -4.73
C LEU A 67 0.44 -2.80 -5.78
N GLU A 68 0.15 -2.97 -7.07
CA GLU A 68 1.01 -2.45 -8.14
C GLU A 68 1.09 -0.92 -8.11
N THR A 69 -0.04 -0.25 -7.83
CA THR A 69 -0.05 1.20 -7.64
C THR A 69 0.86 1.60 -6.48
N MET A 70 0.74 0.91 -5.35
CA MET A 70 1.57 1.19 -4.18
C MET A 70 3.06 0.94 -4.45
N LYS A 71 3.39 -0.12 -5.21
CA LYS A 71 4.77 -0.41 -5.61
C LYS A 71 5.36 0.73 -6.43
N SER A 72 4.59 1.27 -7.37
CA SER A 72 5.07 2.37 -8.20
C SER A 72 5.34 3.62 -7.36
N LEU A 73 4.54 3.86 -6.32
CA LEU A 73 4.74 5.00 -5.42
C LEU A 73 5.97 4.80 -4.53
N ALA A 74 6.28 3.57 -4.16
CA ALA A 74 7.42 3.25 -3.29
C ALA A 74 8.77 3.65 -3.89
N HIS A 75 8.84 3.78 -5.20
CA HIS A 75 10.08 4.13 -5.90
C HIS A 75 10.20 5.63 -6.23
N THR A 76 9.33 6.46 -5.70
CA THR A 76 9.30 7.90 -6.00
C THR A 76 9.94 8.77 -4.91
N GLY A 77 10.49 8.17 -3.87
CA GLY A 77 11.07 8.91 -2.74
C GLY A 77 10.07 9.26 -1.65
N LEU A 78 8.80 8.91 -1.83
CA LEU A 78 7.76 9.12 -0.82
C LEU A 78 7.95 8.15 0.34
N THR A 79 7.93 8.67 1.57
CA THR A 79 7.96 7.82 2.76
C THR A 79 6.57 7.24 3.00
N MET A 80 6.50 5.93 3.10
CA MET A 80 5.23 5.23 3.31
C MET A 80 5.32 4.31 4.52
N ILE A 81 4.26 4.31 5.33
CA ILE A 81 4.08 3.35 6.42
C ILE A 81 2.86 2.54 6.07
N VAL A 82 3.03 1.23 5.92
CA VAL A 82 1.98 0.34 5.43
C VAL A 82 1.69 -0.76 6.44
N VAL A 83 0.45 -0.83 6.90
CA VAL A 83 -0.05 -1.97 7.69
C VAL A 83 -0.72 -2.91 6.71
N THR A 84 -0.22 -4.14 6.60
CA THR A 84 -0.71 -5.07 5.58
C THR A 84 -0.55 -6.53 6.00
N HIS A 85 -1.40 -7.37 5.45
CA HIS A 85 -1.28 -8.84 5.53
C HIS A 85 -0.68 -9.41 4.24
N GLU A 86 -0.38 -8.55 3.26
CA GLU A 86 0.18 -8.97 1.98
C GLU A 86 1.70 -9.14 2.12
N MET A 87 2.11 -10.34 2.51
CA MET A 87 3.50 -10.61 2.87
C MET A 87 4.44 -10.56 1.67
N GLY A 88 3.99 -11.01 0.50
CA GLY A 88 4.79 -10.91 -0.73
C GLY A 88 5.10 -9.46 -1.08
N PHE A 89 4.09 -8.61 -0.99
CA PHE A 89 4.25 -7.17 -1.21
C PHE A 89 5.23 -6.57 -0.19
N ALA A 90 5.02 -6.87 1.09
CA ALA A 90 5.88 -6.35 2.15
C ALA A 90 7.34 -6.75 1.93
N LYS A 91 7.59 -8.01 1.57
CA LYS A 91 8.93 -8.52 1.31
C LYS A 91 9.59 -7.82 0.12
N GLU A 92 8.82 -7.61 -0.94
CA GLU A 92 9.35 -7.04 -2.20
C GLU A 92 9.64 -5.55 -2.10
N VAL A 93 8.80 -4.80 -1.41
CA VAL A 93 8.75 -3.34 -1.53
C VAL A 93 9.36 -2.61 -0.33
N SER A 94 9.30 -3.18 0.87
CA SER A 94 9.70 -2.45 2.06
C SER A 94 11.22 -2.38 2.23
N ASP A 95 11.65 -1.27 2.80
CA ASP A 95 13.05 -1.08 3.23
C ASP A 95 13.24 -1.57 4.66
N ARG A 96 12.14 -1.55 5.42
CA ARG A 96 12.14 -1.94 6.83
C ARG A 96 10.81 -2.59 7.17
N VAL A 97 10.86 -3.69 7.92
CA VAL A 97 9.69 -4.44 8.32
C VAL A 97 9.59 -4.46 9.84
N VAL A 98 8.38 -4.19 10.33
CA VAL A 98 8.09 -4.18 11.76
C VAL A 98 7.01 -5.21 12.03
N PHE A 99 7.30 -6.21 12.87
CA PHE A 99 6.30 -7.17 13.30
C PHE A 99 5.75 -6.74 14.65
N MET A 100 4.44 -6.55 14.70
CA MET A 100 3.76 -6.15 15.95
C MET A 100 2.95 -7.32 16.51
N ASP A 101 3.00 -7.47 17.82
CA ASP A 101 2.24 -8.49 18.53
C ASP A 101 1.80 -7.92 19.88
N LYS A 102 0.53 -8.10 20.21
CA LYS A 102 -0.05 -7.63 21.48
C LYS A 102 0.21 -6.16 21.78
N GLY A 103 0.14 -5.32 20.75
CA GLY A 103 0.27 -3.88 20.90
C GLY A 103 1.69 -3.35 21.03
N VAL A 104 2.70 -4.21 20.87
CA VAL A 104 4.10 -3.80 20.93
C VAL A 104 4.87 -4.30 19.72
N ILE A 105 6.01 -3.67 19.45
CA ILE A 105 6.92 -4.12 18.38
C ILE A 105 7.66 -5.35 18.91
N ALA A 106 7.41 -6.50 18.27
CA ALA A 106 8.06 -7.76 18.65
C ALA A 106 9.41 -7.93 17.96
N GLU A 107 9.50 -7.53 16.70
CA GLU A 107 10.75 -7.63 15.94
C GLU A 107 10.75 -6.61 14.82
N GLU A 108 11.94 -6.10 14.46
CA GLU A 108 12.10 -5.07 13.44
C GLU A 108 13.42 -5.29 12.71
N GLY A 109 13.41 -5.10 11.39
CA GLY A 109 14.62 -5.28 10.59
C GLY A 109 14.36 -5.09 9.11
N THR A 110 15.36 -5.48 8.30
CA THR A 110 15.20 -5.48 6.85
C THR A 110 14.25 -6.61 6.44
N PRO A 111 13.69 -6.56 5.21
CA PRO A 111 12.85 -7.66 4.72
C PRO A 111 13.56 -9.02 4.81
N GLU A 112 14.84 -9.08 4.48
CA GLU A 112 15.60 -10.33 4.56
C GLU A 112 15.71 -10.85 5.99
N GLN A 113 15.98 -9.94 6.94
CA GLN A 113 16.10 -10.32 8.34
C GLN A 113 14.79 -10.88 8.90
N ILE A 114 13.68 -10.25 8.57
CA ILE A 114 12.36 -10.62 9.11
C ILE A 114 11.78 -11.84 8.42
N PHE A 115 11.82 -11.88 7.09
CA PHE A 115 11.16 -12.95 6.31
C PHE A 115 12.01 -14.21 6.16
N GLU A 116 13.33 -14.05 6.06
CA GLU A 116 14.22 -15.19 5.81
C GLU A 116 14.96 -15.68 7.05
N ASN A 117 15.19 -14.80 8.03
CA ASN A 117 15.94 -15.15 9.23
C ASN A 117 15.37 -14.47 10.48
N PRO A 118 14.09 -14.67 10.80
CA PRO A 118 13.50 -14.08 12.00
C PRO A 118 14.15 -14.66 13.26
N GLN A 119 14.33 -13.81 14.28
CA GLN A 119 14.99 -14.20 15.52
C GLN A 119 14.03 -14.45 16.67
N VAL A 120 12.83 -13.85 16.60
CA VAL A 120 11.81 -13.96 17.64
C VAL A 120 10.86 -15.12 17.33
N ASP A 121 10.61 -15.98 18.30
CA ASP A 121 9.77 -17.17 18.10
C ASP A 121 8.36 -16.80 17.61
N ARG A 122 7.78 -15.74 18.13
CA ARG A 122 6.44 -15.31 17.72
C ARG A 122 6.42 -14.88 16.24
N THR A 123 7.48 -14.23 15.78
CA THR A 123 7.64 -13.86 14.36
C THR A 123 7.68 -15.12 13.49
N LYS A 124 8.48 -16.11 13.91
CA LYS A 124 8.60 -17.38 13.19
C LYS A 124 7.26 -18.09 13.09
N GLU A 125 6.51 -18.12 14.17
CA GLU A 125 5.20 -18.75 14.23
C GLU A 125 4.21 -18.06 13.28
N PHE A 126 4.16 -16.73 13.32
CA PHE A 126 3.29 -15.95 12.46
C PHE A 126 3.61 -16.18 10.98
N LEU A 127 4.88 -16.05 10.60
CA LEU A 127 5.29 -16.23 9.21
C LEU A 127 5.07 -17.65 8.72
N GLY A 128 5.25 -18.63 9.59
CA GLY A 128 4.98 -20.02 9.26
C GLY A 128 3.51 -20.26 8.87
N ARG A 129 2.59 -19.47 9.41
CA ARG A 129 1.17 -19.57 9.09
C ARG A 129 0.81 -18.86 7.81
N VAL A 130 1.38 -17.69 7.57
CA VAL A 130 0.96 -16.83 6.45
C VAL A 130 1.74 -17.08 5.15
N LEU A 131 2.91 -17.70 5.21
CA LEU A 131 3.74 -17.97 4.04
C LEU A 131 3.62 -19.40 3.49
N LYS A 132 2.68 -20.15 4.00
CA LYS A 132 2.46 -21.53 3.53
C LYS A 132 1.91 -21.58 2.11
#